data_e0913ff977a610fac5a1efaf99db9c7b
#
_entry.id   e0913ff977a610fac5a1efaf99db9c7b
#
_cell.length_a   1.000
_cell.length_b   1.000
_cell.length_c   1.000
_cell.angle_alpha   90.00
_cell.angle_beta   90.00
_cell.angle_gamma   90.00
#
_symmetry.space_group_name_H-M   'P 1'
#
loop_
_entity.id
_entity.type
_entity.pdbx_description
1 polymer ?
#
loop_
_entity_poly.entity_id
_entity_poly.type
_entity_poly.pdbx_seq_one_letter_code
_entity_poly.pdbx_strand_id
1 'polypeptide(L)'
;LCFFASCLTMFFDGGYVMIFLAALLFGLMYVWRRGTAIERTQTILLPVSKYIDQLNRLRNDETYPVLADNLVFLTNSPDPLTLDRDVLYSILDKHPKRAKAYWFINVHVTDEPYTHEYSVETFGTDFLFRVRLDLGFKVNQRVNAYLRQIVGDLMASGELPPQHHTYSIYETRGNVGDFRFCMLRKMLAPETDINRNDHRVMAIKYAVRRACGSPARWYGLENSAIIIEYVPLFARMRPAVKLVRTQVPLEVQIEEAEEMEVDIFSDDLVNGNEAGKSMNVDP
;
A
#
# COMPACT_ATOMS: atom_id res chain seq x y z
N LEU A 1 53.38 -5.03 5.46
CA LEU A 1 53.67 -6.41 5.03
C LEU A 1 53.78 -7.36 6.23
N CYS A 2 54.60 -7.06 7.29
CA CYS A 2 54.77 -7.93 8.46
C CYS A 2 53.43 -8.18 9.21
N PHE A 3 52.57 -7.15 9.37
CA PHE A 3 51.29 -7.31 10.01
C PHE A 3 50.36 -8.23 9.20
N PHE A 4 50.36 -8.12 7.88
CA PHE A 4 49.59 -8.99 7.00
C PHE A 4 50.07 -10.44 7.06
N ALA A 5 51.39 -10.66 7.09
CA ALA A 5 51.96 -11.99 7.25
C ALA A 5 51.63 -12.62 8.60
N SER A 6 51.63 -11.84 9.69
CA SER A 6 51.22 -12.30 11.02
C SER A 6 49.72 -12.64 11.06
N CYS A 7 48.84 -11.89 10.37
CA CYS A 7 47.42 -12.22 10.26
C CYS A 7 47.19 -13.49 9.46
N LEU A 8 48.03 -13.80 8.45
CA LEU A 8 47.92 -15.01 7.65
C LEU A 8 48.28 -16.27 8.44
N THR A 9 49.28 -16.17 9.35
CA THR A 9 49.65 -17.33 10.21
C THR A 9 48.56 -17.64 11.22
N MET A 10 47.82 -16.61 11.72
CA MET A 10 46.68 -16.80 12.63
C MET A 10 45.38 -17.21 11.91
N PHE A 11 45.40 -17.34 10.60
CA PHE A 11 44.20 -17.72 9.85
C PHE A 11 43.63 -19.08 10.28
N PHE A 12 44.54 -20.08 10.45
CA PHE A 12 44.17 -21.43 10.87
C PHE A 12 43.78 -21.54 12.35
N ASP A 13 44.21 -20.59 13.18
CA ASP A 13 43.89 -20.52 14.62
C ASP A 13 42.60 -19.78 14.93
N GLY A 14 41.69 -19.67 13.96
CA GLY A 14 40.36 -19.03 14.12
C GLY A 14 40.11 -17.82 13.23
N GLY A 15 41.12 -17.34 12.48
CA GLY A 15 40.97 -16.19 11.58
C GLY A 15 39.92 -16.37 10.47
N TYR A 16 39.66 -17.63 10.06
CA TYR A 16 38.61 -17.97 9.09
C TYR A 16 37.20 -17.56 9.56
N VAL A 17 36.95 -17.55 10.88
CA VAL A 17 35.65 -17.14 11.46
C VAL A 17 35.39 -15.66 11.14
N MET A 18 36.41 -14.81 11.25
CA MET A 18 36.30 -13.38 10.95
C MET A 18 36.04 -13.14 9.47
N ILE A 19 36.65 -13.92 8.58
CA ILE A 19 36.41 -13.82 7.12
C ILE A 19 34.97 -14.25 6.81
N PHE A 20 34.50 -15.34 7.42
CA PHE A 20 33.11 -15.78 7.25
C PHE A 20 32.12 -14.71 7.72
N LEU A 21 32.35 -14.11 8.91
CA LEU A 21 31.50 -13.03 9.44
C LEU A 21 31.53 -11.81 8.52
N ALA A 22 32.71 -11.41 8.04
CA ALA A 22 32.86 -10.30 7.10
C ALA A 22 32.11 -10.56 5.78
N ALA A 23 32.20 -11.76 5.23
CA ALA A 23 31.50 -12.16 4.02
C ALA A 23 29.98 -12.16 4.21
N LEU A 24 29.49 -12.62 5.37
CA LEU A 24 28.07 -12.59 5.72
C LEU A 24 27.53 -11.15 5.81
N LEU A 25 28.27 -10.26 6.50
CA LEU A 25 27.90 -8.85 6.62
C LEU A 25 27.94 -8.15 5.26
N PHE A 26 28.96 -8.42 4.45
CA PHE A 26 29.07 -7.88 3.09
C PHE A 26 27.90 -8.35 2.22
N GLY A 27 27.54 -9.62 2.28
CA GLY A 27 26.39 -10.17 1.59
C GLY A 27 25.07 -9.49 2.01
N LEU A 28 24.89 -9.26 3.32
CA LEU A 28 23.73 -8.55 3.85
C LEU A 28 23.67 -7.09 3.34
N MET A 29 24.81 -6.39 3.36
CA MET A 29 24.91 -5.02 2.85
C MET A 29 24.62 -4.96 1.33
N TYR A 30 25.13 -5.93 0.56
CA TYR A 30 24.86 -6.03 -0.87
C TYR A 30 23.38 -6.25 -1.16
N VAL A 31 22.73 -7.20 -0.47
CA VAL A 31 21.30 -7.46 -0.60
C VAL A 31 20.48 -6.22 -0.25
N TRP A 32 20.83 -5.52 0.83
CA TRP A 32 20.14 -4.31 1.24
C TRP A 32 20.27 -3.20 0.20
N ARG A 33 21.48 -2.93 -0.27
CA ARG A 33 21.76 -1.91 -1.29
C ARG A 33 21.03 -2.23 -2.60
N ARG A 34 21.18 -3.48 -3.10
CA ARG A 34 20.55 -3.92 -4.35
C ARG A 34 19.01 -3.87 -4.25
N GLY A 35 18.46 -4.40 -3.16
CA GLY A 35 17.03 -4.39 -2.93
C GLY A 35 16.44 -2.97 -2.80
N THR A 36 17.18 -2.03 -2.20
CA THR A 36 16.75 -0.63 -2.12
C THR A 36 16.82 0.05 -3.49
N ALA A 37 17.80 -0.27 -4.31
CA ALA A 37 17.85 0.22 -5.69
C ALA A 37 16.65 -0.27 -6.52
N ILE A 38 16.29 -1.56 -6.38
CA ILE A 38 15.09 -2.12 -7.04
C ILE A 38 13.81 -1.40 -6.58
N GLU A 39 13.61 -1.21 -5.26
CA GLU A 39 12.45 -0.48 -4.75
C GLU A 39 12.37 0.95 -5.32
N ARG A 40 13.50 1.66 -5.37
CA ARG A 40 13.54 3.03 -5.91
C ARG A 40 13.17 3.09 -7.39
N THR A 41 13.66 2.15 -8.21
CA THR A 41 13.33 2.10 -9.64
C THR A 41 11.87 1.76 -9.91
N GLN A 42 11.21 1.09 -8.98
CA GLN A 42 9.80 0.71 -9.08
C GLN A 42 8.84 1.73 -8.43
N THR A 43 9.37 2.69 -7.66
CA THR A 43 8.55 3.74 -7.06
C THR A 43 8.18 4.76 -8.15
N ILE A 44 6.88 4.88 -8.41
CA ILE A 44 6.32 5.85 -9.35
C ILE A 44 5.87 7.06 -8.53
N LEU A 45 6.42 8.23 -8.87
CA LEU A 45 6.02 9.50 -8.29
C LEU A 45 4.99 10.17 -9.19
N LEU A 46 3.90 10.62 -8.62
CA LEU A 46 2.81 11.29 -9.31
C LEU A 46 2.67 12.73 -8.80
N PRO A 47 2.41 13.70 -9.69
CA PRO A 47 2.21 15.09 -9.25
C PRO A 47 0.90 15.20 -8.47
N VAL A 48 0.97 15.77 -7.27
CA VAL A 48 -0.17 15.95 -6.35
C VAL A 48 -1.29 16.75 -7.01
N SER A 49 -0.94 17.77 -7.78
CA SER A 49 -1.89 18.69 -8.45
C SER A 49 -2.97 17.98 -9.27
N LYS A 50 -2.66 16.84 -9.88
CA LYS A 50 -3.63 16.07 -10.67
C LYS A 50 -4.71 15.36 -9.84
N TYR A 51 -4.48 15.18 -8.56
CA TYR A 51 -5.34 14.39 -7.68
C TYR A 51 -6.08 15.23 -6.64
N ILE A 52 -5.82 16.54 -6.58
CA ILE A 52 -6.49 17.46 -5.63
C ILE A 52 -8.00 17.39 -5.80
N ASP A 53 -8.52 17.47 -7.02
CA ASP A 53 -9.95 17.41 -7.29
C ASP A 53 -10.59 16.07 -6.89
N GLN A 54 -9.89 14.97 -7.12
CA GLN A 54 -10.37 13.64 -6.73
C GLN A 54 -10.42 13.47 -5.20
N LEU A 55 -9.39 13.95 -4.51
CA LEU A 55 -9.34 13.93 -3.04
C LEU A 55 -10.41 14.84 -2.44
N ASN A 56 -10.66 16.00 -3.06
CA ASN A 56 -11.72 16.89 -2.63
C ASN A 56 -13.13 16.29 -2.83
N ARG A 57 -13.37 15.60 -3.94
CA ARG A 57 -14.62 14.85 -4.17
C ARG A 57 -14.79 13.75 -3.13
N LEU A 58 -13.74 12.98 -2.83
CA LEU A 58 -13.80 11.93 -1.81
C LEU A 58 -14.06 12.51 -0.42
N ARG A 59 -13.44 13.66 -0.08
CA ARG A 59 -13.68 14.37 1.19
C ARG A 59 -15.15 14.72 1.38
N ASN A 60 -15.82 15.18 0.33
CA ASN A 60 -17.20 15.66 0.34
C ASN A 60 -18.24 14.57 0.06
N ASP A 61 -17.80 13.36 -0.28
CA ASP A 61 -18.71 12.25 -0.59
C ASP A 61 -19.28 11.63 0.69
N GLU A 62 -20.53 11.95 1.00
CA GLU A 62 -21.23 11.46 2.20
C GLU A 62 -21.60 9.98 2.13
N THR A 63 -21.50 9.33 0.98
CA THR A 63 -21.75 7.89 0.85
C THR A 63 -20.72 7.04 1.58
N TYR A 64 -19.51 7.61 1.81
CA TYR A 64 -18.44 6.96 2.59
C TYR A 64 -18.36 7.52 4.00
N PRO A 65 -18.27 6.67 5.03
CA PRO A 65 -18.08 7.11 6.40
C PRO A 65 -16.71 7.81 6.55
N VAL A 66 -16.65 8.84 7.39
CA VAL A 66 -15.38 9.51 7.73
C VAL A 66 -14.50 8.54 8.51
N LEU A 67 -13.33 8.23 7.99
CA LEU A 67 -12.36 7.33 8.62
C LEU A 67 -11.63 8.01 9.78
N ALA A 68 -11.26 9.28 9.59
CA ALA A 68 -10.55 10.10 10.58
C ALA A 68 -10.73 11.59 10.26
N ASP A 69 -10.54 12.45 11.26
CA ASP A 69 -10.42 13.88 11.01
C ASP A 69 -9.10 14.16 10.27
N ASN A 70 -8.00 13.57 10.74
CA ASN A 70 -6.67 13.70 10.16
C ASN A 70 -6.11 12.34 9.74
N LEU A 71 -6.04 12.08 8.46
CA LEU A 71 -5.45 10.87 7.91
C LEU A 71 -4.01 11.14 7.48
N VAL A 72 -3.08 10.42 8.08
CA VAL A 72 -1.66 10.67 7.99
C VAL A 72 -0.94 9.54 7.27
N PHE A 73 -0.22 9.86 6.22
CA PHE A 73 0.67 8.95 5.50
C PHE A 73 2.13 9.34 5.67
N LEU A 74 2.97 8.37 5.99
CA LEU A 74 4.42 8.54 5.97
C LEU A 74 4.93 8.29 4.56
N THR A 75 5.62 9.25 3.97
CA THR A 75 6.14 9.21 2.61
C THR A 75 7.63 9.47 2.57
N ASN A 76 8.33 8.88 1.63
CA ASN A 76 9.77 9.08 1.42
C ASN A 76 10.07 9.86 0.13
N SER A 77 9.04 10.44 -0.53
CA SER A 77 9.27 11.24 -1.73
C SER A 77 10.14 12.46 -1.41
N PRO A 78 11.24 12.71 -2.13
CA PRO A 78 12.12 13.83 -1.90
C PRO A 78 11.52 15.17 -2.36
N ASP A 79 10.68 15.15 -3.40
CA ASP A 79 10.06 16.32 -3.99
C ASP A 79 8.73 16.64 -3.29
N PRO A 80 8.51 17.87 -2.80
CA PRO A 80 7.28 18.28 -2.15
C PRO A 80 6.06 18.24 -3.08
N LEU A 81 6.22 18.38 -4.39
CA LEU A 81 5.13 18.44 -5.36
C LEU A 81 4.68 17.06 -5.86
N THR A 82 5.40 16.01 -5.49
CA THR A 82 5.10 14.65 -5.92
C THR A 82 4.77 13.73 -4.75
N LEU A 83 3.93 12.76 -5.01
CA LEU A 83 3.51 11.76 -4.04
C LEU A 83 3.72 10.34 -4.60
N ASP A 84 4.04 9.41 -3.72
CA ASP A 84 4.14 8.01 -4.07
C ASP A 84 2.78 7.49 -4.61
N ARG A 85 2.77 6.85 -5.77
CA ARG A 85 1.58 6.21 -6.34
C ARG A 85 0.90 5.26 -5.35
N ASP A 86 1.69 4.59 -4.52
CA ASP A 86 1.20 3.64 -3.52
C ASP A 86 0.26 4.30 -2.51
N VAL A 87 0.52 5.57 -2.16
CA VAL A 87 -0.32 6.36 -1.24
C VAL A 87 -1.66 6.67 -1.91
N LEU A 88 -1.64 7.15 -3.15
CA LEU A 88 -2.86 7.45 -3.91
C LEU A 88 -3.68 6.18 -4.14
N TYR A 89 -3.04 5.07 -4.50
CA TYR A 89 -3.69 3.77 -4.63
C TYR A 89 -4.36 3.32 -3.32
N SER A 90 -3.71 3.53 -2.18
CA SER A 90 -4.27 3.21 -0.87
C SER A 90 -5.51 4.06 -0.55
N ILE A 91 -5.50 5.35 -0.93
CA ILE A 91 -6.61 6.27 -0.61
C ILE A 91 -7.80 6.08 -1.55
N LEU A 92 -7.54 5.90 -2.85
CA LEU A 92 -8.57 5.97 -3.89
C LEU A 92 -9.02 4.59 -4.39
N ASP A 93 -8.06 3.69 -4.68
CA ASP A 93 -8.35 2.46 -5.44
C ASP A 93 -8.57 1.26 -4.52
N LYS A 94 -7.74 1.08 -3.50
CA LYS A 94 -7.81 -0.10 -2.64
C LYS A 94 -9.05 -0.09 -1.76
N HIS A 95 -9.28 1.00 -1.09
CA HIS A 95 -10.46 1.26 -0.28
C HIS A 95 -10.56 2.76 -0.06
N PRO A 96 -11.60 3.42 -0.59
CA PRO A 96 -11.75 4.86 -0.43
C PRO A 96 -11.70 5.27 1.04
N LYS A 97 -10.76 6.17 1.36
CA LYS A 97 -10.52 6.64 2.74
C LYS A 97 -10.92 8.09 2.85
N ARG A 98 -12.15 8.32 3.25
CA ARG A 98 -12.66 9.66 3.50
C ARG A 98 -12.06 10.23 4.77
N ALA A 99 -11.43 11.40 4.69
CA ALA A 99 -10.91 12.15 5.82
C ALA A 99 -11.20 13.64 5.65
N LYS A 100 -11.21 14.40 6.75
CA LYS A 100 -11.38 15.85 6.68
C LYS A 100 -10.12 16.55 6.19
N ALA A 101 -8.93 16.02 6.63
CA ALA A 101 -7.63 16.49 6.18
C ALA A 101 -6.68 15.31 5.90
N TYR A 102 -5.90 15.42 4.84
CA TYR A 102 -4.88 14.46 4.42
C TYR A 102 -3.50 15.04 4.66
N TRP A 103 -2.66 14.26 5.35
CA TRP A 103 -1.32 14.67 5.75
C TRP A 103 -0.28 13.72 5.17
N PHE A 104 0.66 14.26 4.41
CA PHE A 104 1.78 13.51 3.85
C PHE A 104 3.05 13.94 4.54
N ILE A 105 3.57 13.09 5.43
CA ILE A 105 4.71 13.43 6.27
C ILE A 105 5.98 12.78 5.72
N ASN A 106 7.01 13.59 5.53
CA ASN A 106 8.36 13.15 5.26
C ASN A 106 9.22 13.47 6.49
N VAL A 107 9.86 12.45 7.05
CA VAL A 107 10.83 12.62 8.15
C VAL A 107 12.24 12.54 7.58
N HIS A 108 12.95 13.64 7.64
CA HIS A 108 14.33 13.74 7.21
C HIS A 108 15.24 13.89 8.43
N VAL A 109 16.21 12.99 8.56
CA VAL A 109 17.20 13.06 9.64
C VAL A 109 18.38 13.89 9.16
N THR A 110 18.67 14.98 9.89
CA THR A 110 19.77 15.88 9.58
C THR A 110 21.08 15.41 10.24
N ASP A 111 22.22 15.87 9.69
CA ASP A 111 23.55 15.59 10.24
C ASP A 111 23.81 16.34 11.55
N GLU A 112 23.00 17.34 11.88
CA GLU A 112 23.05 18.04 13.15
C GLU A 112 22.34 17.25 14.26
N PRO A 113 22.87 17.27 15.51
CA PRO A 113 22.35 16.39 16.56
C PRO A 113 20.96 16.78 17.10
N TYR A 114 20.60 18.07 17.09
CA TYR A 114 19.42 18.59 17.81
C TYR A 114 18.49 19.45 16.97
N THR A 115 18.52 19.33 15.65
CA THR A 115 17.61 20.09 14.77
C THR A 115 16.16 19.70 15.05
N HIS A 116 15.27 20.71 15.13
CA HIS A 116 13.83 20.55 15.27
C HIS A 116 13.15 21.58 14.36
N GLU A 117 13.04 21.27 13.09
CA GLU A 117 12.46 22.16 12.10
C GLU A 117 11.35 21.43 11.32
N TYR A 118 10.37 22.19 10.86
CA TYR A 118 9.37 21.67 9.96
C TYR A 118 9.02 22.69 8.88
N SER A 119 8.61 22.19 7.75
CA SER A 119 8.02 22.97 6.66
C SER A 119 6.72 22.35 6.23
N VAL A 120 5.74 23.20 5.87
CA VAL A 120 4.42 22.77 5.43
C VAL A 120 4.14 23.36 4.07
N GLU A 121 3.60 22.53 3.17
CA GLU A 121 3.09 22.91 1.87
C GLU A 121 1.60 22.57 1.83
N THR A 122 0.75 23.56 1.55
CA THR A 122 -0.72 23.44 1.59
C THR A 122 -1.35 23.23 0.20
N PHE A 123 -0.59 23.34 -0.87
CA PHE A 123 -1.06 23.29 -2.27
C PHE A 123 -2.23 24.23 -2.58
N GLY A 124 -2.40 25.31 -1.78
CA GLY A 124 -3.53 26.21 -1.90
C GLY A 124 -4.88 25.62 -1.48
N THR A 125 -4.86 24.57 -0.66
CA THR A 125 -6.07 23.88 -0.16
C THR A 125 -6.13 23.94 1.37
N ASP A 126 -7.32 23.76 1.92
CA ASP A 126 -7.59 23.72 3.37
C ASP A 126 -7.61 22.29 3.95
N PHE A 127 -7.32 21.28 3.13
CA PHE A 127 -7.46 19.86 3.50
C PHE A 127 -6.27 18.98 3.14
N LEU A 128 -5.34 19.45 2.33
CA LEU A 128 -4.21 18.68 1.83
C LEU A 128 -2.90 19.33 2.26
N PHE A 129 -2.16 18.63 3.10
CA PHE A 129 -0.94 19.14 3.72
C PHE A 129 0.22 18.19 3.48
N ARG A 130 1.33 18.75 3.07
CA ARG A 130 2.59 18.06 3.05
C ARG A 130 3.52 18.65 4.08
N VAL A 131 3.98 17.81 4.99
CA VAL A 131 4.88 18.22 6.08
C VAL A 131 6.22 17.55 5.89
N ARG A 132 7.28 18.33 5.92
CA ARG A 132 8.63 17.84 6.06
C ARG A 132 9.11 18.15 7.47
N LEU A 133 9.55 17.11 8.17
CA LEU A 133 10.16 17.23 9.50
C LEU A 133 11.66 17.03 9.35
N ASP A 134 12.44 18.04 9.66
CA ASP A 134 13.90 17.97 9.72
C ASP A 134 14.33 17.80 11.18
N LEU A 135 14.70 16.56 11.53
CA LEU A 135 15.03 16.17 12.91
C LEU A 135 16.49 15.77 13.03
N GLY A 136 17.14 16.26 14.06
CA GLY A 136 18.52 15.89 14.38
C GLY A 136 18.67 14.40 14.74
N PHE A 137 19.84 13.81 14.46
CA PHE A 137 20.04 12.36 14.65
C PHE A 137 19.96 11.90 16.12
N LYS A 138 20.07 12.79 17.11
CA LYS A 138 19.86 12.51 18.54
C LYS A 138 18.43 12.75 19.02
N VAL A 139 17.58 13.31 18.17
CA VAL A 139 16.21 13.64 18.52
C VAL A 139 15.32 12.40 18.43
N ASN A 140 14.54 12.15 19.48
CA ASN A 140 13.54 11.10 19.45
C ASN A 140 12.42 11.46 18.47
N GLN A 141 12.17 10.58 17.51
CA GLN A 141 11.10 10.75 16.54
C GLN A 141 9.75 10.54 17.24
N ARG A 142 9.03 11.61 17.53
CA ARG A 142 7.68 11.63 18.10
C ARG A 142 6.71 12.27 17.12
N VAL A 143 6.52 11.65 15.97
CA VAL A 143 5.77 12.22 14.86
C VAL A 143 4.35 12.64 15.27
N ASN A 144 3.66 11.86 16.11
CA ASN A 144 2.33 12.22 16.59
C ASN A 144 2.31 13.52 17.40
N ALA A 145 3.29 13.73 18.30
CA ALA A 145 3.36 14.93 19.09
C ALA A 145 3.69 16.18 18.23
N TYR A 146 4.64 16.04 17.30
CA TYR A 146 5.00 17.12 16.39
C TYR A 146 3.83 17.49 15.47
N LEU A 147 3.10 16.48 14.95
CA LEU A 147 1.96 16.74 14.08
C LEU A 147 0.83 17.47 14.84
N ARG A 148 0.57 17.14 16.10
CA ARG A 148 -0.40 17.85 16.92
C ARG A 148 -0.02 19.31 17.12
N GLN A 149 1.24 19.60 17.33
CA GLN A 149 1.75 20.97 17.39
C GLN A 149 1.53 21.68 16.05
N ILE A 150 1.95 21.09 14.93
CA ILE A 150 1.81 21.66 13.58
C ILE A 150 0.34 21.97 13.25
N VAL A 151 -0.57 21.04 13.54
CA VAL A 151 -2.00 21.27 13.36
C VAL A 151 -2.50 22.43 14.20
N GLY A 152 -2.04 22.54 15.45
CA GLY A 152 -2.35 23.69 16.31
C GLY A 152 -1.83 25.01 15.75
N ASP A 153 -0.60 25.03 15.25
CA ASP A 153 0.04 26.20 14.64
C ASP A 153 -0.71 26.64 13.37
N LEU A 154 -1.11 25.68 12.50
CA LEU A 154 -1.89 25.96 11.28
C LEU A 154 -3.33 26.42 11.55
N MET A 155 -3.95 25.95 12.63
CA MET A 155 -5.24 26.49 13.06
C MET A 155 -5.10 27.92 13.61
N ALA A 156 -4.02 28.20 14.34
CA ALA A 156 -3.74 29.54 14.86
C ALA A 156 -3.43 30.55 13.75
N SER A 157 -2.73 30.11 12.67
CA SER A 157 -2.46 30.95 11.49
C SER A 157 -3.66 31.12 10.56
N GLY A 158 -4.71 30.31 10.74
CA GLY A 158 -5.91 30.32 9.87
C GLY A 158 -5.76 29.55 8.57
N GLU A 159 -4.67 28.82 8.37
CA GLU A 159 -4.44 27.96 7.19
C GLU A 159 -5.25 26.65 7.24
N LEU A 160 -5.59 26.22 8.45
CA LEU A 160 -6.44 25.05 8.68
C LEU A 160 -7.71 25.51 9.45
N PRO A 161 -8.91 25.17 8.96
CA PRO A 161 -10.14 25.46 9.69
C PRO A 161 -10.18 24.72 11.03
N PRO A 162 -10.82 25.27 12.08
CA PRO A 162 -10.96 24.61 13.36
C PRO A 162 -11.57 23.22 13.21
N GLN A 163 -10.92 22.21 13.81
CA GLN A 163 -11.36 20.85 13.75
C GLN A 163 -12.27 20.55 14.95
N HIS A 164 -13.54 20.23 14.66
CA HIS A 164 -14.42 19.68 15.68
C HIS A 164 -14.33 18.15 15.68
N HIS A 165 -14.22 17.58 16.87
CA HIS A 165 -14.25 16.12 17.01
C HIS A 165 -15.56 15.55 16.45
N THR A 166 -15.47 14.47 15.70
CA THR A 166 -16.64 13.77 15.15
C THR A 166 -17.51 13.17 16.26
N TYR A 167 -16.92 12.90 17.43
CA TYR A 167 -17.61 12.32 18.58
C TYR A 167 -17.65 13.31 19.74
N SER A 168 -18.85 13.61 20.24
CA SER A 168 -19.11 14.51 21.39
C SER A 168 -18.34 14.13 22.66
N ILE A 169 -18.00 12.86 22.85
CA ILE A 169 -17.18 12.37 23.97
C ILE A 169 -15.81 13.07 24.06
N TYR A 170 -15.30 13.62 22.97
CA TYR A 170 -13.95 14.21 22.90
C TYR A 170 -13.93 15.73 22.92
N GLU A 171 -15.10 16.41 23.08
CA GLU A 171 -15.20 17.88 23.12
C GLU A 171 -14.26 18.54 24.14
N THR A 172 -13.91 17.81 25.21
CA THR A 172 -13.02 18.30 26.28
C THR A 172 -11.54 18.15 25.96
N ARG A 173 -11.12 17.48 24.88
CA ARG A 173 -9.71 17.18 24.56
C ARG A 173 -8.98 18.19 23.72
N GLY A 174 -9.52 19.38 23.51
CA GLY A 174 -8.93 20.44 22.69
C GLY A 174 -9.46 20.43 21.24
N ASN A 175 -9.10 21.47 20.48
CA ASN A 175 -9.64 21.73 19.14
C ASN A 175 -8.95 20.92 18.02
N VAL A 176 -8.09 19.95 18.35
CA VAL A 176 -7.37 19.13 17.37
C VAL A 176 -8.09 17.80 17.21
N GLY A 177 -8.54 17.50 16.00
CA GLY A 177 -9.23 16.26 15.66
C GLY A 177 -8.44 14.97 15.92
N ASP A 178 -9.03 13.82 15.68
CA ASP A 178 -8.34 12.53 15.81
C ASP A 178 -7.37 12.29 14.65
N PHE A 179 -6.29 11.55 14.96
CA PHE A 179 -5.26 11.18 13.99
C PHE A 179 -5.29 9.69 13.74
N ARG A 180 -5.29 9.31 12.46
CA ARG A 180 -5.01 7.94 12.03
C ARG A 180 -3.80 7.89 11.12
N PHE A 181 -2.83 7.09 11.51
CA PHE A 181 -1.60 6.90 10.75
C PHE A 181 -1.74 5.68 9.84
N CYS A 182 -1.61 5.89 8.54
CA CYS A 182 -1.60 4.81 7.57
C CYS A 182 -0.16 4.50 7.14
N MET A 183 0.30 3.29 7.44
CA MET A 183 1.63 2.82 7.09
C MET A 183 1.55 1.81 5.96
N LEU A 184 2.12 2.15 4.82
CA LEU A 184 2.15 1.29 3.65
C LEU A 184 3.35 0.35 3.71
N ARG A 185 3.09 -0.95 3.59
CA ARG A 185 4.12 -1.98 3.45
C ARG A 185 4.10 -2.53 2.03
N LYS A 186 5.18 -2.28 1.30
CA LYS A 186 5.35 -2.85 -0.04
C LYS A 186 5.53 -4.37 0.06
N MET A 187 4.74 -5.10 -0.72
CA MET A 187 4.85 -6.55 -0.88
C MET A 187 5.21 -6.89 -2.31
N LEU A 188 6.01 -7.94 -2.47
CA LEU A 188 6.28 -8.51 -3.78
C LEU A 188 5.08 -9.34 -4.20
N ALA A 189 4.34 -8.89 -5.23
CA ALA A 189 3.25 -9.67 -5.80
C ALA A 189 3.82 -10.82 -6.65
N PRO A 190 3.20 -12.02 -6.65
CA PRO A 190 3.64 -13.15 -7.49
C PRO A 190 3.64 -12.82 -8.99
N GLU A 191 2.78 -11.89 -9.39
CA GLU A 191 2.59 -11.44 -10.77
C GLU A 191 3.62 -10.40 -11.23
N THR A 192 4.52 -9.98 -10.33
CA THR A 192 5.52 -8.97 -10.64
C THR A 192 6.58 -9.55 -11.57
N ASP A 193 6.74 -8.93 -12.74
CA ASP A 193 7.73 -9.35 -13.73
C ASP A 193 9.13 -8.83 -13.35
N ILE A 194 9.76 -9.50 -12.39
CA ILE A 194 11.13 -9.22 -11.92
C ILE A 194 11.98 -10.44 -12.22
N ASN A 195 13.27 -10.19 -12.57
CA ASN A 195 14.24 -11.23 -12.78
C ASN A 195 14.35 -12.14 -11.53
N ARG A 196 14.57 -13.45 -11.72
CA ARG A 196 14.69 -14.43 -10.62
C ARG A 196 15.72 -14.01 -9.56
N ASN A 197 16.84 -13.42 -9.96
CA ASN A 197 17.87 -12.98 -9.03
C ASN A 197 17.39 -11.79 -8.20
N ASP A 198 16.73 -10.82 -8.82
CA ASP A 198 16.18 -9.67 -8.12
C ASP A 198 15.02 -10.09 -7.20
N HIS A 199 14.21 -11.09 -7.59
CA HIS A 199 13.19 -11.68 -6.73
C HIS A 199 13.78 -12.28 -5.45
N ARG A 200 14.91 -13.04 -5.56
CA ARG A 200 15.62 -13.60 -4.38
C ARG A 200 16.17 -12.50 -3.47
N VAL A 201 16.79 -11.47 -4.06
CA VAL A 201 17.32 -10.32 -3.31
C VAL A 201 16.19 -9.63 -2.54
N MET A 202 15.05 -9.41 -3.18
CA MET A 202 13.89 -8.77 -2.54
C MET A 202 13.29 -9.65 -1.44
N ALA A 203 13.20 -10.96 -1.64
CA ALA A 203 12.71 -11.90 -0.63
C ALA A 203 13.60 -11.88 0.63
N ILE A 204 14.93 -11.91 0.46
CA ILE A 204 15.87 -11.82 1.59
C ILE A 204 15.74 -10.44 2.28
N LYS A 205 15.69 -9.34 1.52
CA LYS A 205 15.52 -8.00 2.08
C LYS A 205 14.25 -7.91 2.92
N TYR A 206 13.13 -8.44 2.44
CA TYR A 206 11.87 -8.41 3.20
C TYR A 206 11.90 -9.31 4.43
N ALA A 207 12.60 -10.45 4.38
CA ALA A 207 12.82 -11.30 5.54
C ALA A 207 13.64 -10.57 6.62
N VAL A 208 14.75 -9.92 6.23
CA VAL A 208 15.55 -9.08 7.14
C VAL A 208 14.72 -7.93 7.72
N ARG A 209 13.98 -7.22 6.88
CA ARG A 209 13.11 -6.12 7.32
C ARG A 209 12.05 -6.57 8.32
N ARG A 210 11.51 -7.79 8.15
CA ARG A 210 10.56 -8.38 9.10
C ARG A 210 11.21 -8.66 10.46
N ALA A 211 12.47 -9.10 10.45
CA ALA A 211 13.24 -9.36 11.67
C ALA A 211 13.64 -8.06 12.41
N CYS A 212 13.82 -6.93 11.71
CA CYS A 212 14.20 -5.64 12.31
C CYS A 212 13.06 -4.93 13.08
N GLY A 213 11.86 -5.48 13.13
CA GLY A 213 10.74 -4.94 13.89
C GLY A 213 9.79 -4.02 13.10
N SER A 214 8.88 -3.36 13.83
CA SER A 214 7.85 -2.51 13.21
C SER A 214 8.37 -1.10 12.94
N PRO A 215 8.13 -0.54 11.73
CA PRO A 215 8.44 0.87 11.46
C PRO A 215 7.73 1.86 12.39
N ALA A 216 6.57 1.48 12.95
CA ALA A 216 5.82 2.31 13.89
C ALA A 216 6.66 2.74 15.10
N ARG A 217 7.52 1.83 15.56
CA ARG A 217 8.43 2.09 16.68
C ARG A 217 9.45 3.20 16.37
N TRP A 218 9.98 3.21 15.14
CA TRP A 218 10.96 4.20 14.71
C TRP A 218 10.41 5.62 14.71
N TYR A 219 9.11 5.76 14.41
CA TYR A 219 8.42 7.05 14.35
C TYR A 219 7.72 7.43 15.66
N GLY A 220 7.90 6.63 16.73
CA GLY A 220 7.24 6.86 18.02
C GLY A 220 5.72 6.82 17.97
N LEU A 221 5.17 5.95 17.11
CA LEU A 221 3.73 5.82 16.85
C LEU A 221 3.10 4.64 17.58
N GLU A 222 3.82 3.94 18.48
CA GLU A 222 3.33 2.72 19.14
C GLU A 222 1.99 2.90 19.85
N ASN A 223 1.75 4.08 20.42
CA ASN A 223 0.52 4.42 21.15
C ASN A 223 -0.49 5.20 20.29
N SER A 224 -0.31 5.23 18.97
CA SER A 224 -1.19 5.94 18.04
C SER A 224 -2.13 4.98 17.31
N ALA A 225 -3.25 5.47 16.81
CA ALA A 225 -4.13 4.68 15.95
C ALA A 225 -3.45 4.46 14.59
N ILE A 226 -2.95 3.24 14.35
CA ILE A 226 -2.21 2.88 13.14
C ILE A 226 -3.00 1.87 12.31
N ILE A 227 -3.08 2.14 11.01
CA ILE A 227 -3.55 1.21 9.98
C ILE A 227 -2.33 0.74 9.19
N ILE A 228 -2.06 -0.56 9.19
CA ILE A 228 -1.00 -1.14 8.39
C ILE A 228 -1.62 -1.74 7.14
N GLU A 229 -1.23 -1.22 5.98
CA GLU A 229 -1.71 -1.73 4.70
C GLU A 229 -0.58 -2.29 3.87
N TYR A 230 -0.88 -3.41 3.22
CA TYR A 230 0.02 -4.02 2.26
C TYR A 230 -0.34 -3.55 0.85
N VAL A 231 0.65 -3.00 0.16
CA VAL A 231 0.52 -2.51 -1.22
C VAL A 231 1.46 -3.32 -2.11
N PRO A 232 1.00 -3.80 -3.26
CA PRO A 232 1.89 -4.50 -4.19
C PRO A 232 2.96 -3.55 -4.69
N LEU A 233 4.18 -4.04 -4.82
CA LEU A 233 5.24 -3.31 -5.52
C LEU A 233 4.81 -3.23 -6.99
N PHE A 234 4.45 -2.03 -7.46
CA PHE A 234 4.00 -1.79 -8.84
C PHE A 234 5.19 -1.86 -9.81
N ALA A 235 5.75 -3.05 -9.98
CA ALA A 235 6.58 -3.38 -11.11
C ALA A 235 5.71 -3.66 -12.35
N ARG A 236 6.32 -3.89 -13.51
CA ARG A 236 5.57 -4.39 -14.66
C ARG A 236 4.85 -5.67 -14.25
N MET A 237 3.55 -5.63 -14.25
CA MET A 237 2.72 -6.83 -14.01
C MET A 237 2.69 -7.66 -15.29
N ARG A 238 2.81 -8.97 -15.16
CA ARG A 238 2.51 -9.87 -16.26
C ARG A 238 1.05 -9.73 -16.63
N PRO A 239 0.71 -9.76 -17.93
CA PRO A 239 -0.69 -9.75 -18.33
C PRO A 239 -1.41 -10.92 -17.67
N ALA A 240 -2.53 -10.64 -17.04
CA ALA A 240 -3.35 -11.67 -16.40
C ALA A 240 -3.76 -12.71 -17.45
N VAL A 241 -3.56 -13.97 -17.15
CA VAL A 241 -4.08 -15.06 -17.97
C VAL A 241 -5.60 -15.01 -17.91
N LYS A 242 -6.24 -14.85 -19.06
CA LYS A 242 -7.69 -14.81 -19.15
C LYS A 242 -8.25 -16.19 -18.74
N LEU A 243 -9.02 -16.22 -17.67
CA LEU A 243 -9.75 -17.43 -17.29
C LEU A 243 -10.90 -17.66 -18.29
N VAL A 244 -11.05 -18.90 -18.73
CA VAL A 244 -12.17 -19.33 -19.56
C VAL A 244 -13.19 -19.99 -18.65
N ARG A 245 -14.43 -19.55 -18.73
CA ARG A 245 -15.53 -20.17 -18.00
C ARG A 245 -15.82 -21.55 -18.61
N THR A 246 -15.66 -22.60 -17.84
CA THR A 246 -15.87 -23.99 -18.29
C THR A 246 -17.29 -24.53 -18.00
N GLN A 247 -18.04 -23.83 -17.15
CA GLN A 247 -19.40 -24.21 -16.76
C GLN A 247 -20.41 -23.16 -17.24
N VAL A 248 -21.44 -23.60 -17.96
CA VAL A 248 -22.61 -22.78 -18.29
C VAL A 248 -23.47 -22.61 -17.03
N PRO A 249 -24.12 -21.46 -16.78
CA PRO A 249 -25.05 -21.30 -15.67
C PRO A 249 -26.12 -22.39 -15.68
N LEU A 250 -26.55 -22.80 -14.50
CA LEU A 250 -27.57 -23.84 -14.34
C LEU A 250 -28.88 -23.46 -15.05
N GLU A 251 -29.22 -22.17 -15.06
CA GLU A 251 -30.40 -21.62 -15.73
C GLU A 251 -30.37 -21.88 -17.25
N VAL A 252 -29.22 -21.69 -17.90
CA VAL A 252 -29.06 -21.96 -19.35
C VAL A 252 -29.13 -23.46 -19.65
N GLN A 253 -28.60 -24.30 -18.74
CA GLN A 253 -28.69 -25.77 -18.90
C GLN A 253 -30.13 -26.28 -18.74
N ILE A 254 -30.95 -25.65 -17.90
CA ILE A 254 -32.36 -25.99 -17.72
C ILE A 254 -33.15 -25.59 -18.97
N GLU A 255 -32.90 -24.39 -19.51
CA GLU A 255 -33.57 -23.89 -20.71
C GLU A 255 -33.26 -24.74 -21.94
N GLU A 256 -31.98 -25.14 -22.14
CA GLU A 256 -31.57 -26.09 -23.20
C GLU A 256 -32.16 -27.47 -22.99
N ALA A 257 -32.32 -27.93 -21.74
CA ALA A 257 -32.95 -29.22 -21.44
C ALA A 257 -34.46 -29.20 -21.69
N GLU A 258 -35.17 -28.13 -21.35
CA GLU A 258 -36.59 -27.92 -21.60
C GLU A 258 -36.88 -27.80 -23.10
N GLU A 259 -36.04 -27.08 -23.88
CA GLU A 259 -36.18 -27.04 -25.36
C GLU A 259 -35.97 -28.41 -26.00
N MET A 260 -35.00 -29.19 -25.51
CA MET A 260 -34.73 -30.54 -26.01
C MET A 260 -35.86 -31.52 -25.69
N GLU A 261 -36.52 -31.37 -24.53
CA GLU A 261 -37.65 -32.19 -24.12
C GLU A 261 -38.90 -31.87 -24.95
N VAL A 262 -39.12 -30.59 -25.31
CA VAL A 262 -40.21 -30.16 -26.20
C VAL A 262 -40.04 -30.71 -27.62
N ASP A 263 -38.80 -30.72 -28.15
CA ASP A 263 -38.52 -31.26 -29.49
C ASP A 263 -38.74 -32.80 -29.55
N ILE A 264 -38.36 -33.52 -28.49
CA ILE A 264 -38.60 -34.98 -28.42
C ILE A 264 -40.12 -35.30 -28.40
N PHE A 265 -40.89 -34.52 -27.63
CA PHE A 265 -42.35 -34.68 -27.58
C PHE A 265 -43.05 -34.31 -28.90
N SER A 266 -42.52 -33.35 -29.65
CA SER A 266 -43.08 -32.93 -30.95
C SER A 266 -42.83 -33.99 -32.03
N ASP A 267 -41.66 -34.64 -32.02
CA ASP A 267 -41.32 -35.70 -32.95
C ASP A 267 -42.13 -36.99 -32.70
N ASP A 268 -42.43 -37.34 -31.45
CA ASP A 268 -43.28 -38.48 -31.10
C ASP A 268 -44.74 -38.27 -31.51
N LEU A 269 -45.25 -37.05 -31.47
CA LEU A 269 -46.59 -36.70 -31.93
C LEU A 269 -46.72 -36.73 -33.46
N VAL A 270 -45.67 -36.44 -34.21
CA VAL A 270 -45.66 -36.50 -35.68
C VAL A 270 -45.54 -37.93 -36.13
N ASN A 271 -44.69 -38.75 -35.51
CA ASN A 271 -44.54 -40.16 -35.86
C ASN A 271 -45.74 -41.03 -35.39
N GLY A 272 -46.41 -40.68 -34.31
CA GLY A 272 -47.63 -41.39 -33.83
C GLY A 272 -48.85 -41.22 -34.76
N ASN A 273 -48.89 -40.08 -35.53
CA ASN A 273 -49.98 -39.84 -36.47
C ASN A 273 -49.81 -40.53 -37.82
N GLU A 274 -48.61 -40.98 -38.19
CA GLU A 274 -48.38 -41.77 -39.42
C GLU A 274 -48.67 -43.24 -39.21
N ALA A 275 -48.48 -43.79 -37.99
CA ALA A 275 -48.81 -45.20 -37.68
C ALA A 275 -50.30 -45.48 -37.60
N GLY A 276 -51.18 -44.49 -37.37
CA GLY A 276 -52.65 -44.62 -37.31
C GLY A 276 -53.37 -44.62 -38.66
N LYS A 277 -52.66 -44.35 -39.78
CA LYS A 277 -53.27 -44.21 -41.12
C LYS A 277 -53.15 -45.43 -42.02
N SER A 278 -52.46 -46.48 -41.60
CA SER A 278 -52.23 -47.67 -42.43
C SER A 278 -53.06 -48.91 -42.08
N MET A 279 -54.12 -48.75 -41.24
CA MET A 279 -54.99 -49.90 -40.86
C MET A 279 -56.44 -49.59 -41.11
N ASN A 280 -56.76 -49.26 -42.39
CA ASN A 280 -58.15 -49.33 -42.84
C ASN A 280 -58.23 -49.39 -44.36
N VAL A 281 -58.20 -50.61 -44.98
CA VAL A 281 -58.72 -51.09 -46.28
C VAL A 281 -58.41 -52.59 -46.26
N ASP A 282 -59.35 -53.54 -46.23
CA ASP A 282 -60.38 -53.94 -47.08
C ASP A 282 -61.18 -55.12 -46.55
N PRO A 283 -62.22 -55.55 -47.27
CA PRO A 283 -63.56 -55.92 -46.84
C PRO A 283 -63.75 -57.37 -46.45
#